data_44244bb687e6005dc3c166d95d261940
#
_entry.id   44244bb687e6005dc3c166d95d261940
#
_cell.length_a   1.000
_cell.length_b   1.000
_cell.length_c   1.000
_cell.angle_alpha   90.00
_cell.angle_beta   90.00
_cell.angle_gamma   90.00
#
_symmetry.space_group_name_H-M   'P 1'
#
loop_
_entity.id
_entity.type
_entity.pdbx_description
1 polymer ?
#
loop_
_entity_poly.entity_id
_entity_poly.type
_entity_poly.pdbx_seq_one_letter_code
_entity_poly.pdbx_strand_id
1 'polypeptide(L)'
;MRLSELKNAGRTPALPINLALADAAGPAELQLLTLLRVLPGQRYVGAGVWRGRPVLAKLLVGQKAPRHFQRELEGVRLLAAQGMTTPLLLADGLEQNEGGWLLFEFLEQSQSLGEAWAEVEHQTPLNDAQQAVLGEALSAIAQLHTKGLWQEDLHLDNLLRSHGKLYLIDGAGIRVEEAGKPLSRQKVLENLGVFFAQLPKSLEPFTEELLVHYLLSNGEHGLPMEALQKQIDKVRSWRLKDYLDKTGRDCSLFSVVEGASGLRAIRRDEEAAMLPVLAQADELLDQGHLYKTGGAASVGRVEVNGRSLVIKRYNIKDVAHWFKRFWRPSRAWHSWREGNRLLFLGIATPKPLALLEQRFIGLRGKAYLVTEYLPGPDIIERFAPYVASGDAPESELVALDELFQQMIRERISHGDLKGHNVFWHQDRWALIDLDAMCQHSSQSSFATAFARDRARFMRNWPADSALHQLLEQRLPKV
;
A
#
# COMPACT_ATOMS: atom_id res chain seq x y z
N MET A 1 23.75 24.63 -11.42
CA MET A 1 22.30 24.71 -11.10
C MET A 1 22.14 25.25 -9.68
N ARG A 2 21.15 26.10 -9.40
CA ARG A 2 20.81 26.52 -8.03
C ARG A 2 19.82 25.51 -7.40
N LEU A 3 19.81 25.44 -6.08
CA LEU A 3 18.93 24.52 -5.35
C LEU A 3 17.43 24.79 -5.65
N SER A 4 17.04 26.08 -5.74
CA SER A 4 15.66 26.49 -6.05
C SER A 4 15.16 26.03 -7.43
N GLU A 5 16.05 25.82 -8.40
CA GLU A 5 15.69 25.37 -9.75
C GLU A 5 15.14 23.94 -9.74
N LEU A 6 15.53 23.11 -8.76
CA LEU A 6 14.96 21.79 -8.55
C LEU A 6 13.45 21.79 -8.31
N LYS A 7 12.88 22.90 -7.86
CA LYS A 7 11.43 23.03 -7.68
C LYS A 7 10.64 22.70 -8.95
N ASN A 8 11.22 23.00 -10.10
CA ASN A 8 10.59 22.81 -11.41
C ASN A 8 11.17 21.62 -12.19
N ALA A 9 12.11 20.85 -11.61
CA ALA A 9 12.82 19.79 -12.29
C ALA A 9 11.99 18.50 -12.53
N GLY A 10 10.78 18.43 -11.98
CA GLY A 10 9.90 17.27 -12.16
C GLY A 10 10.33 16.02 -11.37
N ARG A 11 9.85 14.84 -11.78
CA ARG A 11 10.15 13.56 -11.11
C ARG A 11 11.45 12.93 -11.59
N THR A 12 11.81 13.13 -12.83
CA THR A 12 12.95 12.48 -13.51
C THR A 12 13.85 13.53 -14.15
N PRO A 13 14.50 14.40 -13.34
CA PRO A 13 15.45 15.35 -13.89
C PRO A 13 16.65 14.60 -14.52
N ALA A 14 17.29 15.22 -15.51
CA ALA A 14 18.49 14.67 -16.12
C ALA A 14 19.63 14.61 -15.09
N LEU A 15 20.39 13.54 -15.08
CA LEU A 15 21.56 13.32 -14.24
C LEU A 15 22.85 13.36 -15.10
N PRO A 16 24.00 13.74 -14.54
CA PRO A 16 24.20 14.24 -13.17
C PRO A 16 23.67 15.66 -12.96
N ILE A 17 23.28 15.98 -11.71
CA ILE A 17 22.90 17.33 -11.31
C ILE A 17 24.05 17.94 -10.50
N ASN A 18 24.58 19.05 -10.97
CA ASN A 18 25.64 19.80 -10.28
C ASN A 18 25.03 21.02 -9.56
N LEU A 19 25.19 21.05 -8.23
CA LEU A 19 24.65 22.10 -7.35
C LEU A 19 25.80 22.80 -6.62
N ALA A 20 25.86 24.12 -6.72
CA ALA A 20 26.76 24.91 -5.89
C ALA A 20 26.10 25.11 -4.50
N LEU A 21 26.71 24.55 -3.47
CA LEU A 21 26.26 24.65 -2.07
C LEU A 21 27.40 25.30 -1.24
N ALA A 22 27.05 25.98 -0.15
CA ALA A 22 28.05 26.60 0.72
C ALA A 22 27.82 26.16 2.18
N ASP A 23 28.85 25.56 2.79
CA ASP A 23 28.91 25.27 4.21
C ASP A 23 29.86 26.22 4.94
N ALA A 24 30.14 25.99 6.23
CA ALA A 24 31.06 26.78 7.03
C ALA A 24 32.52 26.79 6.48
N ALA A 25 32.90 25.79 5.68
CA ALA A 25 34.23 25.71 5.05
C ALA A 25 34.28 26.38 3.66
N GLY A 26 33.18 27.02 3.22
CA GLY A 26 33.05 27.72 1.96
C GLY A 26 32.28 26.96 0.88
N PRO A 27 32.15 27.55 -0.33
CA PRO A 27 31.40 26.96 -1.41
C PRO A 27 32.07 25.69 -1.94
N ALA A 28 31.25 24.71 -2.30
CA ALA A 28 31.70 23.50 -2.99
C ALA A 28 30.58 22.99 -3.91
N GLU A 29 30.92 22.17 -4.88
CA GLU A 29 29.96 21.55 -5.79
C GLU A 29 29.53 20.18 -5.28
N LEU A 30 28.20 19.98 -5.20
CA LEU A 30 27.61 18.67 -5.04
C LEU A 30 27.28 18.14 -6.44
N GLN A 31 27.87 17.01 -6.80
CA GLN A 31 27.50 16.27 -8.00
C GLN A 31 26.55 15.13 -7.59
N LEU A 32 25.26 15.29 -7.87
CA LEU A 32 24.25 14.26 -7.61
C LEU A 32 24.24 13.29 -8.80
N LEU A 33 24.56 12.02 -8.54
CA LEU A 33 24.74 10.99 -9.57
C LEU A 33 23.51 10.11 -9.75
N THR A 34 22.78 9.85 -8.66
CA THR A 34 21.57 9.03 -8.68
C THR A 34 20.47 9.65 -7.82
N LEU A 35 19.22 9.37 -8.18
CA LEU A 35 18.07 9.75 -7.39
C LEU A 35 17.42 8.50 -6.78
N LEU A 36 17.28 8.48 -5.47
CA LEU A 36 16.65 7.39 -4.71
C LEU A 36 15.17 7.69 -4.42
N ARG A 37 14.84 8.97 -4.14
CA ARG A 37 13.47 9.39 -3.87
C ARG A 37 13.24 10.82 -4.34
N VAL A 38 12.13 11.03 -5.06
CA VAL A 38 11.74 12.34 -5.57
C VAL A 38 10.30 12.65 -5.19
N LEU A 39 10.10 13.79 -4.52
CA LEU A 39 8.83 14.46 -4.37
C LEU A 39 8.91 15.78 -5.12
N PRO A 40 8.37 15.88 -6.35
CA PRO A 40 8.53 17.04 -7.21
C PRO A 40 8.15 18.35 -6.49
N GLY A 41 8.99 19.36 -6.63
CA GLY A 41 8.79 20.66 -6.01
C GLY A 41 8.93 20.71 -4.49
N GLN A 42 9.37 19.62 -3.84
CA GLN A 42 9.51 19.54 -2.38
C GLN A 42 10.82 18.92 -1.91
N ARG A 43 11.18 17.71 -2.40
CA ARG A 43 12.33 16.96 -1.90
C ARG A 43 12.93 16.07 -2.98
N TYR A 44 14.26 16.09 -3.04
CA TYR A 44 15.08 15.19 -3.85
C TYR A 44 16.11 14.52 -2.94
N VAL A 45 16.15 13.20 -2.94
CA VAL A 45 17.10 12.39 -2.17
C VAL A 45 17.89 11.55 -3.16
N GLY A 46 19.20 11.57 -3.05
CA GLY A 46 20.06 10.81 -3.95
C GLY A 46 21.48 10.68 -3.47
N ALA A 47 22.25 9.80 -4.14
CA ALA A 47 23.67 9.63 -3.91
C ALA A 47 24.48 10.53 -4.85
N GLY A 48 25.58 11.05 -4.34
CA GLY A 48 26.46 11.94 -5.09
C GLY A 48 27.84 12.05 -4.47
N VAL A 49 28.61 13.02 -4.97
CA VAL A 49 29.96 13.31 -4.50
C VAL A 49 30.02 14.76 -4.00
N TRP A 50 30.54 14.95 -2.80
CA TRP A 50 30.80 16.24 -2.16
C TRP A 50 32.24 16.29 -1.66
N ARG A 51 33.04 17.26 -2.14
CA ARG A 51 34.47 17.40 -1.78
C ARG A 51 35.25 16.09 -1.93
N GLY A 52 34.97 15.34 -3.01
CA GLY A 52 35.63 14.05 -3.32
C GLY A 52 35.19 12.87 -2.46
N ARG A 53 34.13 13.02 -1.64
CA ARG A 53 33.57 11.94 -0.81
C ARG A 53 32.17 11.54 -1.28
N PRO A 54 31.83 10.25 -1.25
CA PRO A 54 30.46 9.81 -1.50
C PRO A 54 29.53 10.29 -0.38
N VAL A 55 28.38 10.84 -0.75
CA VAL A 55 27.37 11.37 0.18
C VAL A 55 25.97 10.97 -0.22
N LEU A 56 25.09 10.83 0.79
CA LEU A 56 23.65 10.87 0.60
C LEU A 56 23.18 12.31 0.77
N ALA A 57 22.57 12.88 -0.27
CA ALA A 57 22.05 14.24 -0.25
C ALA A 57 20.55 14.24 -0.07
N LYS A 58 20.03 14.99 0.90
CA LYS A 58 18.60 15.35 1.05
C LYS A 58 18.44 16.83 0.70
N LEU A 59 17.83 17.11 -0.44
CA LEU A 59 17.63 18.45 -1.00
C LEU A 59 16.15 18.82 -0.84
N LEU A 60 15.88 19.92 -0.14
CA LEU A 60 14.54 20.37 0.24
C LEU A 60 14.25 21.69 -0.45
N VAL A 61 13.19 21.75 -1.24
CA VAL A 61 12.82 22.93 -2.01
C VAL A 61 11.37 23.33 -1.80
N GLY A 62 10.99 24.51 -2.29
CA GLY A 62 9.63 25.04 -2.18
C GLY A 62 9.34 25.67 -0.80
N GLN A 63 8.10 26.13 -0.64
CA GLN A 63 7.70 26.95 0.53
C GLN A 63 7.86 26.25 1.89
N LYS A 64 7.79 24.91 1.91
CA LYS A 64 7.91 24.12 3.15
C LYS A 64 9.33 23.67 3.45
N ALA A 65 10.31 24.01 2.60
CA ALA A 65 11.68 23.57 2.73
C ALA A 65 12.31 23.94 4.09
N PRO A 66 12.16 25.18 4.62
CA PRO A 66 12.75 25.53 5.93
C PRO A 66 12.20 24.65 7.05
N ARG A 67 10.88 24.40 7.07
CA ARG A 67 10.26 23.54 8.09
C ARG A 67 10.73 22.08 7.98
N HIS A 68 10.85 21.56 6.77
CA HIS A 68 11.30 20.18 6.54
C HIS A 68 12.79 20.04 6.90
N PHE A 69 13.60 21.03 6.56
CA PHE A 69 15.01 21.08 6.91
C PHE A 69 15.21 21.07 8.44
N GLN A 70 14.52 21.95 9.14
CA GLN A 70 14.63 22.04 10.59
C GLN A 70 14.26 20.73 11.28
N ARG A 71 13.15 20.11 10.86
CA ARG A 71 12.70 18.82 11.39
C ARG A 71 13.72 17.69 11.17
N GLU A 72 14.30 17.62 9.97
CA GLU A 72 15.31 16.60 9.64
C GLU A 72 16.57 16.82 10.49
N LEU A 73 17.05 18.05 10.55
CA LEU A 73 18.24 18.42 11.31
C LEU A 73 18.09 18.16 12.81
N GLU A 74 16.98 18.56 13.40
CA GLU A 74 16.67 18.32 14.81
C GLU A 74 16.63 16.84 15.13
N GLY A 75 15.94 16.03 14.31
CA GLY A 75 15.83 14.60 14.54
C GLY A 75 17.17 13.87 14.45
N VAL A 76 18.00 14.21 13.46
CA VAL A 76 19.35 13.62 13.33
C VAL A 76 20.22 13.99 14.52
N ARG A 77 20.18 15.27 14.95
CA ARG A 77 20.92 15.73 16.13
C ARG A 77 20.44 15.06 17.42
N LEU A 78 19.12 14.83 17.57
CA LEU A 78 18.57 14.09 18.70
C LEU A 78 19.08 12.65 18.73
N LEU A 79 19.06 11.94 17.60
CA LEU A 79 19.58 10.57 17.50
C LEU A 79 21.05 10.51 17.91
N ALA A 80 21.89 11.37 17.34
CA ALA A 80 23.30 11.45 17.63
C ALA A 80 23.59 11.80 19.11
N ALA A 81 22.87 12.79 19.68
CA ALA A 81 23.01 13.21 21.08
C ALA A 81 22.64 12.11 22.09
N GLN A 82 21.71 11.21 21.73
CA GLN A 82 21.33 10.07 22.55
C GLN A 82 22.17 8.81 22.26
N GLY A 83 23.22 8.92 21.44
CA GLY A 83 24.12 7.81 21.10
C GLY A 83 23.48 6.73 20.24
N MET A 84 22.42 7.06 19.50
CA MET A 84 21.83 6.13 18.54
C MET A 84 22.66 6.06 17.28
N THR A 85 22.78 4.86 16.71
CA THR A 85 23.50 4.66 15.44
C THR A 85 22.67 5.27 14.30
N THR A 86 23.17 6.36 13.72
CA THR A 86 22.57 7.07 12.58
C THR A 86 23.68 7.51 11.63
N PRO A 87 23.43 7.67 10.31
CA PRO A 87 24.45 8.18 9.39
C PRO A 87 24.98 9.54 9.84
N LEU A 88 26.30 9.71 9.74
CA LEU A 88 26.96 10.95 10.13
C LEU A 88 26.51 12.12 9.25
N LEU A 89 26.00 13.18 9.86
CA LEU A 89 25.75 14.44 9.16
C LEU A 89 27.08 15.12 8.86
N LEU A 90 27.43 15.25 7.59
CA LEU A 90 28.70 15.81 7.13
C LEU A 90 28.63 17.32 6.94
N ALA A 91 27.51 17.80 6.40
CA ALA A 91 27.25 19.21 6.18
C ALA A 91 25.74 19.47 6.07
N ASP A 92 25.34 20.66 6.40
CA ASP A 92 23.95 21.14 6.25
C ASP A 92 23.96 22.64 5.89
N GLY A 93 22.88 23.09 5.25
CA GLY A 93 22.66 24.49 4.94
C GLY A 93 21.22 24.81 4.64
N LEU A 94 20.81 26.01 5.04
CA LEU A 94 19.49 26.58 4.73
C LEU A 94 19.71 27.95 4.12
N GLU A 95 19.38 28.09 2.84
CA GLU A 95 19.54 29.31 2.10
C GLU A 95 18.18 29.98 1.87
N GLN A 96 18.10 31.27 2.17
CA GLN A 96 16.87 32.03 2.02
C GLN A 96 16.40 32.02 0.55
N ASN A 97 15.14 31.65 0.32
CA ASN A 97 14.50 31.50 -1.01
C ASN A 97 15.07 30.41 -1.93
N GLU A 98 16.17 29.75 -1.59
CA GLU A 98 16.75 28.64 -2.35
C GLU A 98 16.23 27.29 -1.87
N GLY A 99 16.32 27.04 -0.57
CA GLY A 99 15.90 25.78 0.06
C GLY A 99 16.87 25.33 1.14
N GLY A 100 16.70 24.09 1.59
CA GLY A 100 17.61 23.47 2.58
C GLY A 100 18.23 22.20 2.03
N TRP A 101 19.40 21.86 2.51
CA TRP A 101 20.11 20.65 2.14
C TRP A 101 20.85 20.06 3.33
N LEU A 102 20.91 18.72 3.37
CA LEU A 102 21.65 17.95 4.35
C LEU A 102 22.44 16.87 3.59
N LEU A 103 23.72 16.75 3.91
CA LEU A 103 24.62 15.75 3.36
C LEU A 103 25.05 14.79 4.46
N PHE A 104 24.79 13.52 4.24
CA PHE A 104 25.15 12.44 5.15
C PHE A 104 26.27 11.58 4.56
N GLU A 105 27.00 10.86 5.38
CA GLU A 105 27.85 9.79 4.91
C GLU A 105 27.00 8.81 4.08
N PHE A 106 27.57 8.34 2.99
CA PHE A 106 26.94 7.32 2.17
C PHE A 106 27.28 5.94 2.73
N LEU A 107 26.25 5.20 3.13
CA LEU A 107 26.41 3.84 3.65
C LEU A 107 26.49 2.86 2.48
N GLU A 108 27.73 2.45 2.15
CA GLU A 108 27.97 1.47 1.11
C GLU A 108 27.44 0.07 1.52
N GLN A 109 27.08 -0.74 0.52
CA GLN A 109 26.59 -2.11 0.73
C GLN A 109 25.50 -2.20 1.81
N SER A 110 24.63 -1.20 1.84
CA SER A 110 23.53 -1.16 2.80
C SER A 110 22.30 -1.90 2.28
N GLN A 111 21.57 -2.54 3.20
CA GLN A 111 20.28 -3.18 2.97
C GLN A 111 19.29 -2.70 4.03
N SER A 112 18.11 -2.24 3.62
CA SER A 112 17.07 -1.94 4.59
C SER A 112 16.46 -3.22 5.18
N LEU A 113 15.92 -3.15 6.41
CA LEU A 113 15.16 -4.27 6.95
C LEU A 113 13.87 -4.52 6.16
N GLY A 114 13.37 -3.51 5.41
CA GLY A 114 12.27 -3.68 4.48
C GLY A 114 12.62 -4.57 3.29
N GLU A 115 13.81 -4.37 2.69
CA GLU A 115 14.34 -5.24 1.64
C GLU A 115 14.61 -6.66 2.17
N ALA A 116 15.25 -6.78 3.35
CA ALA A 116 15.47 -8.08 3.98
C ALA A 116 14.14 -8.80 4.33
N TRP A 117 13.11 -8.05 4.72
CA TRP A 117 11.78 -8.58 4.96
C TRP A 117 11.11 -9.09 3.68
N ALA A 118 11.21 -8.36 2.57
CA ALA A 118 10.64 -8.76 1.29
C ALA A 118 11.18 -10.11 0.77
N GLU A 119 12.40 -10.49 1.14
CA GLU A 119 13.00 -11.79 0.80
C GLU A 119 12.36 -12.97 1.57
N VAL A 120 11.80 -12.70 2.76
CA VAL A 120 11.32 -13.75 3.69
C VAL A 120 9.83 -13.68 4.00
N GLU A 121 9.12 -12.60 3.63
CA GLU A 121 7.72 -12.39 4.01
C GLU A 121 6.75 -13.47 3.53
N HIS A 122 7.09 -14.17 2.43
CA HIS A 122 6.27 -15.23 1.83
C HIS A 122 6.51 -16.62 2.44
N GLN A 123 7.47 -16.74 3.35
CA GLN A 123 7.78 -18.00 4.01
C GLN A 123 6.77 -18.30 5.13
N THR A 124 6.89 -19.48 5.72
CA THR A 124 6.05 -19.89 6.88
C THR A 124 6.09 -18.81 7.96
N PRO A 125 4.91 -18.37 8.46
CA PRO A 125 4.86 -17.32 9.47
C PRO A 125 5.74 -17.60 10.68
N LEU A 126 6.51 -16.60 11.05
CA LEU A 126 7.44 -16.58 12.17
C LEU A 126 8.54 -17.64 12.11
N ASN A 127 9.03 -17.99 10.94
CA ASN A 127 10.25 -18.80 10.84
C ASN A 127 11.49 -18.00 11.32
N ASP A 128 12.62 -18.71 11.48
CA ASP A 128 13.87 -18.13 12.01
C ASP A 128 14.34 -16.89 11.23
N ALA A 129 14.19 -16.88 9.90
CA ALA A 129 14.58 -15.75 9.07
C ALA A 129 13.70 -14.52 9.30
N GLN A 130 12.39 -14.71 9.42
CA GLN A 130 11.45 -13.63 9.76
C GLN A 130 11.70 -13.13 11.20
N GLN A 131 11.93 -14.02 12.15
CA GLN A 131 12.29 -13.65 13.52
C GLN A 131 13.58 -12.84 13.57
N ALA A 132 14.60 -13.21 12.80
CA ALA A 132 15.86 -12.48 12.75
C ALA A 132 15.68 -11.04 12.29
N VAL A 133 14.88 -10.79 11.23
CA VAL A 133 14.61 -9.45 10.71
C VAL A 133 13.77 -8.63 11.68
N LEU A 134 12.66 -9.19 12.17
CA LEU A 134 11.71 -8.46 13.02
C LEU A 134 12.26 -8.28 14.44
N GLY A 135 13.03 -9.25 14.96
CA GLY A 135 13.69 -9.16 16.26
C GLY A 135 14.74 -8.06 16.30
N GLU A 136 15.55 -7.92 15.23
CA GLU A 136 16.51 -6.81 15.11
C GLU A 136 15.81 -5.45 15.07
N ALA A 137 14.71 -5.33 14.31
CA ALA A 137 13.89 -4.12 14.28
C ALA A 137 13.34 -3.78 15.65
N LEU A 138 12.73 -4.75 16.35
CA LEU A 138 12.13 -4.56 17.68
C LEU A 138 13.18 -4.19 18.73
N SER A 139 14.37 -4.77 18.67
CA SER A 139 15.49 -4.40 19.55
C SER A 139 15.95 -2.96 19.33
N ALA A 140 16.06 -2.51 18.06
CA ALA A 140 16.40 -1.13 17.75
C ALA A 140 15.32 -0.14 18.20
N ILE A 141 14.03 -0.48 18.02
CA ILE A 141 12.90 0.31 18.51
C ILE A 141 12.93 0.40 20.05
N ALA A 142 13.21 -0.70 20.72
CA ALA A 142 13.33 -0.73 22.17
C ALA A 142 14.45 0.21 22.66
N GLN A 143 15.63 0.18 22.03
CA GLN A 143 16.73 1.09 22.34
C GLN A 143 16.34 2.56 22.12
N LEU A 144 15.61 2.87 21.03
CA LEU A 144 15.09 4.21 20.78
C LEU A 144 14.15 4.67 21.93
N HIS A 145 13.24 3.80 22.34
CA HIS A 145 12.28 4.07 23.41
C HIS A 145 12.92 4.24 24.79
N THR A 146 14.01 3.51 25.10
CA THR A 146 14.76 3.72 26.39
C THR A 146 15.40 5.10 26.47
N LYS A 147 15.63 5.76 25.34
CA LYS A 147 16.19 7.12 25.27
C LYS A 147 15.12 8.23 25.24
N GLY A 148 13.85 7.87 25.38
CA GLY A 148 12.73 8.82 25.30
C GLY A 148 12.40 9.28 23.90
N LEU A 149 12.88 8.57 22.89
CA LEU A 149 12.69 8.89 21.48
C LEU A 149 11.70 7.93 20.82
N TRP A 150 10.98 8.42 19.82
CA TRP A 150 10.20 7.57 18.91
C TRP A 150 10.22 8.11 17.48
N GLN A 151 9.91 7.27 16.51
CA GLN A 151 9.78 7.67 15.11
C GLN A 151 8.31 7.64 14.68
N GLU A 152 7.77 8.77 14.20
CA GLU A 152 6.35 8.92 13.83
C GLU A 152 5.95 7.96 12.72
N ASP A 153 6.79 7.81 11.68
CA ASP A 153 6.59 6.91 10.56
C ASP A 153 7.56 5.73 10.67
N LEU A 154 7.37 4.94 11.72
CA LEU A 154 8.23 3.81 12.04
C LEU A 154 7.93 2.64 11.10
N HIS A 155 8.88 2.32 10.22
CA HIS A 155 8.79 1.16 9.32
C HIS A 155 10.18 0.56 9.03
N LEU A 156 10.19 -0.66 8.51
CA LEU A 156 11.42 -1.43 8.31
C LEU A 156 12.43 -0.75 7.39
N ASP A 157 11.99 0.06 6.40
CA ASP A 157 12.89 0.79 5.51
C ASP A 157 13.65 1.94 6.21
N ASN A 158 13.24 2.33 7.42
CA ASN A 158 13.96 3.32 8.22
C ASN A 158 15.08 2.71 9.07
N LEU A 159 15.27 1.40 8.95
CA LEU A 159 16.31 0.62 9.62
C LEU A 159 17.24 0.02 8.56
N LEU A 160 18.49 0.48 8.50
CA LEU A 160 19.43 0.17 7.42
C LEU A 160 20.64 -0.57 7.97
N ARG A 161 20.85 -1.80 7.52
CA ARG A 161 22.08 -2.57 7.83
C ARG A 161 23.23 -2.09 6.94
N SER A 162 24.39 -1.84 7.53
CA SER A 162 25.64 -1.62 6.80
C SER A 162 26.81 -2.03 7.68
N HIS A 163 27.78 -2.78 7.14
CA HIS A 163 28.97 -3.24 7.84
C HIS A 163 28.72 -3.81 9.25
N GLY A 164 27.68 -4.65 9.38
CA GLY A 164 27.32 -5.31 10.66
C GLY A 164 26.70 -4.40 11.72
N LYS A 165 26.32 -3.18 11.35
CA LYS A 165 25.59 -2.23 12.22
C LYS A 165 24.22 -1.92 11.65
N LEU A 166 23.28 -1.64 12.54
CA LEU A 166 21.94 -1.16 12.18
C LEU A 166 21.85 0.33 12.42
N TYR A 167 21.51 1.08 11.38
CA TYR A 167 21.37 2.53 11.39
C TYR A 167 19.89 2.92 11.36
N LEU A 168 19.53 3.87 12.21
CA LEU A 168 18.25 4.59 12.15
C LEU A 168 18.37 5.75 11.16
N ILE A 169 17.52 5.78 10.16
CA ILE A 169 17.48 6.85 9.15
C ILE A 169 16.14 7.61 9.22
N ASP A 170 16.06 8.73 8.48
CA ASP A 170 14.90 9.62 8.40
C ASP A 170 14.62 10.40 9.71
N GLY A 171 15.50 11.34 10.03
CA GLY A 171 15.42 12.22 11.20
C GLY A 171 14.12 13.02 11.27
N ALA A 172 13.50 13.36 10.12
CA ALA A 172 12.27 14.16 10.10
C ALA A 172 11.11 13.53 10.90
N GLY A 173 11.12 12.20 11.07
CA GLY A 173 10.14 11.44 11.85
C GLY A 173 10.46 11.35 13.35
N ILE A 174 11.66 11.69 13.78
CA ILE A 174 12.09 11.52 15.17
C ILE A 174 11.44 12.57 16.07
N ARG A 175 10.98 12.11 17.22
CA ARG A 175 10.38 12.93 18.30
C ARG A 175 10.95 12.52 19.64
N VAL A 176 10.82 13.40 20.61
CA VAL A 176 11.27 13.20 21.98
C VAL A 176 10.13 13.50 22.96
N GLU A 177 9.92 12.65 23.94
CA GLU A 177 9.04 12.91 25.08
C GLU A 177 9.86 13.57 26.21
N GLU A 178 10.87 12.86 26.72
CA GLU A 178 11.87 13.38 27.64
C GLU A 178 13.22 12.72 27.34
N ALA A 179 14.21 13.53 26.90
CA ALA A 179 15.49 13.00 26.44
C ALA A 179 16.23 12.25 27.55
N GLY A 180 16.69 11.04 27.27
CA GLY A 180 17.43 10.20 28.19
C GLY A 180 16.60 9.47 29.24
N LYS A 181 15.26 9.61 29.22
CA LYS A 181 14.34 8.82 30.04
C LYS A 181 13.49 7.89 29.16
N PRO A 182 13.15 6.67 29.62
CA PRO A 182 12.28 5.78 28.86
C PRO A 182 10.94 6.43 28.52
N LEU A 183 10.40 6.15 27.33
CA LEU A 183 9.08 6.61 26.92
C LEU A 183 7.99 6.13 27.89
N SER A 184 6.95 6.94 28.05
CA SER A 184 5.74 6.50 28.73
C SER A 184 5.12 5.26 28.06
N ARG A 185 4.50 4.39 28.86
CA ARG A 185 3.82 3.19 28.34
C ARG A 185 2.82 3.50 27.23
N GLN A 186 2.09 4.61 27.35
CA GLN A 186 1.14 5.02 26.34
C GLN A 186 1.84 5.28 25.00
N LYS A 187 2.95 5.99 25.01
CA LYS A 187 3.72 6.31 23.81
C LYS A 187 4.37 5.07 23.20
N VAL A 188 4.88 4.16 24.04
CA VAL A 188 5.39 2.84 23.60
C VAL A 188 4.31 2.06 22.84
N LEU A 189 3.10 1.92 23.41
CA LEU A 189 2.00 1.21 22.75
C LEU A 189 1.58 1.87 21.43
N GLU A 190 1.52 3.20 21.38
CA GLU A 190 1.21 3.94 20.16
C GLU A 190 2.24 3.68 19.07
N ASN A 191 3.54 3.74 19.39
CA ASN A 191 4.60 3.57 18.40
C ASN A 191 4.79 2.11 17.96
N LEU A 192 4.70 1.14 18.88
CA LEU A 192 4.63 -0.29 18.53
C LEU A 192 3.41 -0.61 17.67
N GLY A 193 2.27 0.05 17.94
CA GLY A 193 1.08 -0.04 17.08
C GLY A 193 1.35 0.38 15.64
N VAL A 194 2.17 1.43 15.42
CA VAL A 194 2.61 1.84 14.07
C VAL A 194 3.48 0.77 13.42
N PHE A 195 4.40 0.17 14.18
CA PHE A 195 5.28 -0.89 13.68
C PHE A 195 4.50 -2.15 13.30
N PHE A 196 3.72 -2.71 14.23
CA PHE A 196 2.97 -3.96 13.97
C PHE A 196 1.86 -3.80 12.93
N ALA A 197 1.30 -2.60 12.77
CA ALA A 197 0.25 -2.36 11.77
C ALA A 197 0.71 -2.52 10.31
N GLN A 198 2.01 -2.52 10.04
CA GLN A 198 2.55 -2.74 8.69
C GLN A 198 2.80 -4.20 8.38
N LEU A 199 2.89 -5.05 9.41
CA LEU A 199 3.17 -6.46 9.23
C LEU A 199 1.94 -7.22 8.74
N PRO A 200 2.14 -8.32 7.98
CA PRO A 200 1.04 -9.18 7.54
C PRO A 200 0.19 -9.67 8.71
N LYS A 201 -1.11 -9.78 8.49
CA LYS A 201 -2.05 -10.26 9.53
C LYS A 201 -1.79 -11.70 9.96
N SER A 202 -1.14 -12.51 9.13
CA SER A 202 -0.68 -13.86 9.48
C SER A 202 0.27 -13.89 10.68
N LEU A 203 0.94 -12.76 10.98
CA LEU A 203 1.83 -12.63 12.14
C LEU A 203 1.11 -12.14 13.41
N GLU A 204 -0.16 -11.76 13.35
CA GLU A 204 -0.90 -11.33 14.56
C GLU A 204 -0.88 -12.36 15.70
N PRO A 205 -1.06 -13.68 15.46
CA PRO A 205 -0.99 -14.68 16.51
C PRO A 205 0.37 -14.74 17.23
N PHE A 206 1.42 -14.25 16.58
CA PHE A 206 2.80 -14.29 17.07
C PHE A 206 3.28 -12.94 17.64
N THR A 207 2.39 -11.97 17.81
CA THR A 207 2.75 -10.62 18.31
C THR A 207 3.40 -10.70 19.69
N GLU A 208 2.93 -11.57 20.58
CA GLU A 208 3.48 -11.75 21.92
C GLU A 208 4.90 -12.33 21.88
N GLU A 209 5.14 -13.30 21.00
CA GLU A 209 6.47 -13.90 20.80
C GLU A 209 7.47 -12.87 20.22
N LEU A 210 7.05 -12.08 19.25
CA LEU A 210 7.86 -11.00 18.70
C LEU A 210 8.19 -9.93 19.74
N LEU A 211 7.28 -9.62 20.67
CA LEU A 211 7.51 -8.65 21.73
C LEU A 211 8.64 -9.05 22.69
N VAL A 212 9.00 -10.32 22.77
CA VAL A 212 10.15 -10.78 23.57
C VAL A 212 11.43 -10.04 23.17
N HIS A 213 11.66 -9.85 21.85
CA HIS A 213 12.82 -9.10 21.36
C HIS A 213 12.83 -7.63 21.81
N TYR A 214 11.66 -7.00 21.89
CA TYR A 214 11.52 -5.65 22.42
C TYR A 214 11.80 -5.63 23.94
N LEU A 215 11.17 -6.53 24.71
CA LEU A 215 11.25 -6.57 26.16
C LEU A 215 12.65 -6.94 26.69
N LEU A 216 13.42 -7.71 25.95
CA LEU A 216 14.83 -8.00 26.29
C LEU A 216 15.70 -6.72 26.28
N SER A 217 15.35 -5.73 25.45
CA SER A 217 16.09 -4.46 25.36
C SER A 217 15.41 -3.32 26.14
N ASN A 218 14.09 -3.40 26.39
CA ASN A 218 13.32 -2.42 27.15
C ASN A 218 12.20 -3.09 27.96
N GLY A 219 12.52 -3.52 29.17
CA GLY A 219 11.57 -4.10 30.11
C GLY A 219 10.87 -3.13 31.05
N GLU A 220 10.94 -1.80 30.77
CA GLU A 220 10.41 -0.74 31.66
C GLU A 220 8.90 -0.89 31.90
N HIS A 221 8.14 -1.28 30.90
CA HIS A 221 6.68 -1.39 30.99
C HIS A 221 6.16 -2.77 30.63
N GLY A 222 5.20 -3.25 31.42
CA GLY A 222 4.30 -4.32 30.96
C GLY A 222 3.43 -3.81 29.81
N LEU A 223 3.34 -4.57 28.72
CA LEU A 223 2.61 -4.21 27.50
C LEU A 223 1.33 -5.06 27.39
N PRO A 224 0.16 -4.57 27.84
CA PRO A 224 -1.10 -5.30 27.72
C PRO A 224 -1.45 -5.57 26.25
N MET A 225 -1.60 -6.85 25.89
CA MET A 225 -1.85 -7.26 24.50
C MET A 225 -3.12 -6.63 23.91
N GLU A 226 -4.21 -6.55 24.70
CA GLU A 226 -5.43 -5.88 24.23
C GLU A 226 -5.22 -4.40 23.89
N ALA A 227 -4.42 -3.68 24.69
CA ALA A 227 -4.13 -2.27 24.45
C ALA A 227 -3.26 -2.08 23.20
N LEU A 228 -2.28 -2.97 22.99
CA LEU A 228 -1.46 -2.99 21.78
C LEU A 228 -2.31 -3.30 20.57
N GLN A 229 -3.16 -4.34 20.62
CA GLN A 229 -4.04 -4.71 19.51
C GLN A 229 -4.97 -3.56 19.10
N LYS A 230 -5.53 -2.83 20.08
CA LYS A 230 -6.34 -1.62 19.79
C LYS A 230 -5.55 -0.56 19.03
N GLN A 231 -4.26 -0.36 19.34
CA GLN A 231 -3.41 0.59 18.61
C GLN A 231 -3.10 0.09 17.20
N ILE A 232 -2.80 -1.21 17.05
CA ILE A 232 -2.58 -1.84 15.73
C ILE A 232 -3.81 -1.64 14.83
N ASP A 233 -5.01 -1.97 15.33
CA ASP A 233 -6.26 -1.85 14.57
C ASP A 233 -6.59 -0.40 14.21
N LYS A 234 -6.34 0.54 15.13
CA LYS A 234 -6.49 1.98 14.88
C LYS A 234 -5.58 2.45 13.75
N VAL A 235 -4.31 2.06 13.78
CA VAL A 235 -3.33 2.44 12.75
C VAL A 235 -3.65 1.79 11.41
N ARG A 236 -4.01 0.49 11.39
CA ARG A 236 -4.44 -0.21 10.16
C ARG A 236 -5.65 0.45 9.53
N SER A 237 -6.66 0.79 10.32
CA SER A 237 -7.86 1.48 9.85
C SER A 237 -7.53 2.86 9.25
N TRP A 238 -6.64 3.61 9.91
CA TRP A 238 -6.16 4.89 9.39
C TRP A 238 -5.36 4.72 8.10
N ARG A 239 -4.44 3.75 8.03
CA ARG A 239 -3.64 3.46 6.83
C ARG A 239 -4.51 3.06 5.64
N LEU A 240 -5.50 2.19 5.86
CA LEU A 240 -6.46 1.81 4.83
C LEU A 240 -7.22 3.03 4.32
N LYS A 241 -7.72 3.88 5.23
CA LYS A 241 -8.43 5.11 4.87
C LYS A 241 -7.52 6.04 4.04
N ASP A 242 -6.30 6.32 4.51
CA ASP A 242 -5.34 7.18 3.80
C ASP A 242 -4.97 6.60 2.42
N TYR A 243 -4.78 5.29 2.32
CA TYR A 243 -4.53 4.62 1.04
C TYR A 243 -5.71 4.79 0.08
N LEU A 244 -6.93 4.56 0.54
CA LEU A 244 -8.13 4.73 -0.28
C LEU A 244 -8.38 6.20 -0.68
N ASP A 245 -8.05 7.15 0.18
CA ASP A 245 -8.12 8.57 -0.17
C ASP A 245 -7.05 8.96 -1.22
N LYS A 246 -5.90 8.27 -1.24
CA LYS A 246 -4.87 8.43 -2.28
C LYS A 246 -5.33 7.94 -3.66
N THR A 247 -6.24 6.96 -3.75
CA THR A 247 -6.76 6.48 -5.04
C THR A 247 -7.51 7.55 -5.84
N GLY A 248 -7.92 8.63 -5.18
CA GLY A 248 -8.66 9.76 -5.77
C GLY A 248 -7.87 11.07 -5.84
N ARG A 249 -6.58 11.08 -5.53
CA ARG A 249 -5.74 12.30 -5.62
C ARG A 249 -4.41 12.03 -6.29
N ASP A 250 -3.88 13.02 -6.99
CA ASP A 250 -2.53 12.92 -7.57
C ASP A 250 -1.47 12.80 -6.47
N CYS A 251 -0.66 11.72 -6.54
CA CYS A 251 0.36 11.41 -5.54
C CYS A 251 1.42 10.45 -6.12
N SER A 252 2.33 9.95 -5.26
CA SER A 252 3.36 8.99 -5.67
C SER A 252 2.79 7.65 -6.16
N LEU A 253 1.62 7.24 -5.69
CA LEU A 253 0.99 5.95 -6.03
C LEU A 253 0.02 6.05 -7.21
N PHE A 254 -0.64 7.18 -7.36
CA PHE A 254 -1.70 7.36 -8.36
C PHE A 254 -1.53 8.68 -9.11
N SER A 255 -1.72 8.62 -10.41
CA SER A 255 -1.88 9.79 -11.29
C SER A 255 -3.36 10.08 -11.42
N VAL A 256 -3.80 11.21 -10.88
CA VAL A 256 -5.22 11.58 -10.90
C VAL A 256 -5.37 12.96 -11.51
N VAL A 257 -6.22 13.04 -12.54
CA VAL A 257 -6.60 14.30 -13.20
C VAL A 257 -8.11 14.40 -13.19
N GLU A 258 -8.62 15.45 -12.56
CA GLU A 258 -10.05 15.79 -12.55
C GLU A 258 -10.26 17.14 -13.21
N GLY A 259 -11.28 17.23 -14.08
CA GLY A 259 -11.63 18.44 -14.81
C GLY A 259 -13.04 18.41 -15.37
N ALA A 260 -13.38 19.41 -16.17
CA ALA A 260 -14.71 19.53 -16.80
C ALA A 260 -15.06 18.33 -17.70
N SER A 261 -14.07 17.69 -18.32
CA SER A 261 -14.22 16.52 -19.19
C SER A 261 -14.35 15.20 -18.44
N GLY A 262 -14.08 15.16 -17.11
CA GLY A 262 -14.20 13.95 -16.31
C GLY A 262 -13.11 13.76 -15.28
N LEU A 263 -13.02 12.53 -14.79
CA LEU A 263 -12.02 12.05 -13.85
C LEU A 263 -11.24 10.90 -14.48
N ARG A 264 -9.92 10.99 -14.42
CA ARG A 264 -9.00 9.91 -14.77
C ARG A 264 -8.13 9.59 -13.56
N ALA A 265 -8.09 8.34 -13.16
CA ALA A 265 -7.19 7.84 -12.12
C ALA A 265 -6.43 6.62 -12.67
N ILE A 266 -5.11 6.62 -12.56
CA ILE A 266 -4.23 5.55 -13.06
C ILE A 266 -3.21 5.25 -11.96
N ARG A 267 -2.84 3.99 -11.77
CA ARG A 267 -1.67 3.66 -10.95
C ARG A 267 -0.43 4.32 -11.54
N ARG A 268 0.40 4.95 -10.70
CA ARG A 268 1.52 5.77 -11.17
C ARG A 268 2.53 4.97 -12.00
N ASP A 269 2.79 3.73 -11.59
CA ASP A 269 3.66 2.79 -12.28
C ASP A 269 3.13 2.35 -13.66
N GLU A 270 1.82 2.49 -13.89
CA GLU A 270 1.13 2.09 -15.12
C GLU A 270 0.76 3.29 -16.02
N GLU A 271 1.11 4.52 -15.65
CA GLU A 271 0.61 5.73 -16.32
C GLU A 271 0.90 5.74 -17.81
N ALA A 272 2.15 5.48 -18.19
CA ALA A 272 2.56 5.49 -19.59
C ALA A 272 1.85 4.41 -20.42
N ALA A 273 1.61 3.23 -19.84
CA ALA A 273 0.95 2.11 -20.52
C ALA A 273 -0.57 2.30 -20.62
N MET A 274 -1.20 2.90 -19.60
CA MET A 274 -2.66 3.01 -19.53
C MET A 274 -3.25 4.24 -20.22
N LEU A 275 -2.47 5.30 -20.44
CA LEU A 275 -2.94 6.48 -21.15
C LEU A 275 -3.48 6.16 -22.55
N PRO A 276 -2.76 5.44 -23.43
CA PRO A 276 -3.28 5.07 -24.75
C PRO A 276 -4.46 4.07 -24.65
N VAL A 277 -4.48 3.16 -23.66
CA VAL A 277 -5.60 2.24 -23.45
C VAL A 277 -6.89 2.97 -23.13
N LEU A 278 -6.83 3.97 -22.24
CA LEU A 278 -8.01 4.77 -21.89
C LEU A 278 -8.49 5.67 -23.06
N ALA A 279 -7.56 6.15 -23.89
CA ALA A 279 -7.91 6.96 -25.05
C ALA A 279 -8.67 6.17 -26.12
N GLN A 280 -8.39 4.87 -26.26
CA GLN A 280 -8.97 3.97 -27.27
C GLN A 280 -9.84 2.87 -26.63
N ALA A 281 -10.38 3.08 -25.41
CA ALA A 281 -11.05 2.05 -24.63
C ALA A 281 -12.28 1.43 -25.33
N ASP A 282 -13.06 2.21 -26.09
CA ASP A 282 -14.19 1.70 -26.86
C ASP A 282 -13.71 0.81 -28.03
N GLU A 283 -12.73 1.29 -28.80
CA GLU A 283 -12.18 0.57 -29.96
C GLU A 283 -11.54 -0.76 -29.54
N LEU A 284 -10.73 -0.72 -28.49
CA LEU A 284 -10.10 -1.91 -27.92
C LEU A 284 -11.14 -2.91 -27.42
N LEU A 285 -12.22 -2.43 -26.78
CA LEU A 285 -13.28 -3.29 -26.29
C LEU A 285 -14.06 -3.94 -27.45
N ASP A 286 -14.32 -3.19 -28.53
CA ASP A 286 -15.05 -3.67 -29.71
C ASP A 286 -14.21 -4.68 -30.51
N GLN A 287 -12.89 -4.60 -30.50
CA GLN A 287 -11.94 -5.52 -31.14
C GLN A 287 -11.57 -6.72 -30.24
N GLY A 288 -11.84 -6.63 -28.95
CA GLY A 288 -11.48 -7.61 -27.95
C GLY A 288 -12.42 -8.83 -27.89
N HIS A 289 -12.08 -9.77 -27.02
CA HIS A 289 -12.96 -10.88 -26.68
C HIS A 289 -14.02 -10.45 -25.67
N LEU A 290 -15.25 -10.30 -26.12
CA LEU A 290 -16.36 -9.84 -25.29
C LEU A 290 -16.96 -10.97 -24.45
N TYR A 291 -16.93 -10.83 -23.13
CA TYR A 291 -17.62 -11.73 -22.19
C TYR A 291 -19.07 -11.31 -21.97
N LYS A 292 -19.36 -10.02 -22.05
CA LYS A 292 -20.70 -9.47 -21.84
C LYS A 292 -20.90 -8.22 -22.67
N THR A 293 -22.02 -8.13 -23.37
CA THR A 293 -22.42 -6.96 -24.17
C THR A 293 -23.74 -6.41 -23.73
N GLY A 294 -23.88 -5.07 -23.76
CA GLY A 294 -25.13 -4.38 -23.51
C GLY A 294 -25.55 -4.30 -22.04
N GLY A 295 -26.77 -3.86 -21.82
CA GLY A 295 -27.31 -3.64 -20.47
C GLY A 295 -26.55 -2.59 -19.67
N ALA A 296 -26.23 -2.89 -18.40
CA ALA A 296 -25.61 -1.95 -17.48
C ALA A 296 -24.10 -1.80 -17.67
N ALA A 297 -23.42 -2.80 -18.23
CA ALA A 297 -21.99 -2.80 -18.52
C ALA A 297 -21.64 -3.75 -19.63
N SER A 298 -20.58 -3.43 -20.37
CA SER A 298 -19.91 -4.32 -21.32
C SER A 298 -18.55 -4.68 -20.75
N VAL A 299 -18.13 -5.94 -20.87
CA VAL A 299 -16.87 -6.45 -20.34
C VAL A 299 -16.16 -7.26 -21.42
N GLY A 300 -14.91 -6.97 -21.65
CA GLY A 300 -14.10 -7.72 -22.62
C GLY A 300 -12.63 -7.78 -22.22
N ARG A 301 -11.98 -8.86 -22.70
CA ARG A 301 -10.53 -9.04 -22.65
C ARG A 301 -9.93 -8.41 -23.91
N VAL A 302 -8.88 -7.63 -23.70
CA VAL A 302 -8.12 -6.99 -24.77
C VAL A 302 -6.64 -7.31 -24.63
N GLU A 303 -5.95 -7.38 -25.77
CA GLU A 303 -4.49 -7.58 -25.79
C GLU A 303 -3.83 -6.26 -26.20
N VAL A 304 -2.97 -5.71 -25.32
CA VAL A 304 -2.26 -4.48 -25.58
C VAL A 304 -0.77 -4.67 -25.27
N ASN A 305 0.08 -4.51 -26.27
CA ASN A 305 1.54 -4.69 -26.15
C ASN A 305 1.95 -6.04 -25.52
N GLY A 306 1.28 -7.13 -25.89
CA GLY A 306 1.54 -8.46 -25.37
C GLY A 306 1.02 -8.72 -23.95
N ARG A 307 0.21 -7.80 -23.40
CA ARG A 307 -0.39 -7.92 -22.07
C ARG A 307 -1.91 -8.03 -22.17
N SER A 308 -2.47 -9.05 -21.52
CA SER A 308 -3.92 -9.23 -21.42
C SER A 308 -4.50 -8.32 -20.37
N LEU A 309 -5.51 -7.55 -20.71
CA LEU A 309 -6.24 -6.64 -19.85
C LEU A 309 -7.74 -6.94 -19.92
N VAL A 310 -8.48 -6.56 -18.88
CA VAL A 310 -9.95 -6.54 -18.91
C VAL A 310 -10.44 -5.10 -18.85
N ILE A 311 -11.25 -4.72 -19.83
CA ILE A 311 -11.94 -3.43 -19.85
C ILE A 311 -13.40 -3.65 -19.51
N LYS A 312 -13.88 -2.99 -18.46
CA LYS A 312 -15.28 -2.95 -18.08
C LYS A 312 -15.82 -1.53 -18.33
N ARG A 313 -16.69 -1.42 -19.36
CA ARG A 313 -17.40 -0.17 -19.69
C ARG A 313 -18.76 -0.15 -19.01
N TYR A 314 -19.04 0.87 -18.25
CA TYR A 314 -20.32 1.11 -17.61
C TYR A 314 -21.18 2.01 -18.50
N ASN A 315 -22.32 1.48 -18.94
CA ASN A 315 -23.23 2.13 -19.86
C ASN A 315 -24.27 3.01 -19.12
N ILE A 316 -24.73 4.07 -19.79
CA ILE A 316 -25.87 4.84 -19.35
C ILE A 316 -27.13 4.15 -19.87
N LYS A 317 -27.97 3.59 -18.99
CA LYS A 317 -29.14 2.81 -19.40
C LYS A 317 -30.29 3.63 -19.97
N ASP A 318 -30.65 4.72 -19.31
CA ASP A 318 -31.69 5.66 -19.75
C ASP A 318 -31.57 7.01 -19.02
N VAL A 319 -32.19 8.05 -19.59
CA VAL A 319 -32.14 9.43 -19.10
C VAL A 319 -32.80 9.58 -17.72
N ALA A 320 -33.89 8.86 -17.44
CA ALA A 320 -34.60 8.95 -16.16
C ALA A 320 -33.82 8.33 -15.01
N HIS A 321 -33.16 7.19 -15.25
CA HIS A 321 -32.25 6.55 -14.29
C HIS A 321 -31.01 7.40 -14.06
N TRP A 322 -30.52 8.09 -15.09
CA TRP A 322 -29.40 8.99 -15.02
C TRP A 322 -29.69 10.22 -14.13
N PHE A 323 -30.84 10.90 -14.31
CA PHE A 323 -31.26 12.03 -13.48
C PHE A 323 -31.33 11.71 -11.97
N LYS A 324 -31.62 10.47 -11.59
CA LYS A 324 -31.68 10.03 -10.17
C LYS A 324 -30.31 9.80 -9.54
N ARG A 325 -29.20 9.72 -10.32
CA ARG A 325 -27.92 9.26 -9.83
C ARG A 325 -26.69 10.06 -10.29
N PHE A 326 -26.85 11.14 -11.06
CA PHE A 326 -25.72 11.86 -11.65
C PHE A 326 -24.74 12.48 -10.62
N TRP A 327 -25.18 12.71 -9.39
CA TRP A 327 -24.34 13.23 -8.29
C TRP A 327 -23.62 12.13 -7.47
N ARG A 328 -23.97 10.86 -7.63
CA ARG A 328 -23.34 9.76 -6.88
C ARG A 328 -22.05 9.30 -7.59
N PRO A 329 -21.05 8.78 -6.86
CA PRO A 329 -19.89 8.12 -7.47
C PRO A 329 -20.32 7.05 -8.46
N SER A 330 -19.60 6.89 -9.59
CA SER A 330 -19.92 5.85 -10.58
C SER A 330 -19.66 4.46 -10.00
N ARG A 331 -20.25 3.43 -10.64
CA ARG A 331 -19.88 2.05 -10.30
C ARG A 331 -18.43 1.74 -10.65
N ALA A 332 -17.89 2.38 -11.70
CA ALA A 332 -16.48 2.27 -12.03
C ALA A 332 -15.59 2.80 -10.89
N TRP A 333 -15.92 3.99 -10.36
CA TRP A 333 -15.23 4.54 -9.20
C TRP A 333 -15.35 3.66 -7.96
N HIS A 334 -16.54 3.12 -7.71
CA HIS A 334 -16.75 2.19 -6.61
C HIS A 334 -15.86 0.95 -6.76
N SER A 335 -15.91 0.27 -7.92
CA SER A 335 -15.09 -0.92 -8.18
C SER A 335 -13.58 -0.63 -8.20
N TRP A 336 -13.16 0.57 -8.68
CA TRP A 336 -11.78 1.03 -8.56
C TRP A 336 -11.33 1.09 -7.11
N ARG A 337 -12.13 1.73 -6.26
CA ARG A 337 -11.83 1.89 -4.84
C ARG A 337 -11.84 0.55 -4.10
N GLU A 338 -12.83 -0.30 -4.37
CA GLU A 338 -12.95 -1.60 -3.70
C GLU A 338 -11.89 -2.60 -4.16
N GLY A 339 -11.51 -2.61 -5.42
CA GLY A 339 -10.37 -3.40 -5.90
C GLY A 339 -9.05 -2.98 -5.25
N ASN A 340 -8.81 -1.68 -5.12
CA ASN A 340 -7.65 -1.18 -4.37
C ASN A 340 -7.74 -1.52 -2.86
N ARG A 341 -8.95 -1.53 -2.26
CA ARG A 341 -9.17 -1.99 -0.88
C ARG A 341 -8.77 -3.46 -0.71
N LEU A 342 -9.25 -4.34 -1.58
CA LEU A 342 -8.92 -5.76 -1.51
C LEU A 342 -7.41 -5.99 -1.62
N LEU A 343 -6.75 -5.33 -2.56
CA LEU A 343 -5.29 -5.41 -2.69
C LEU A 343 -4.55 -4.95 -1.43
N PHE A 344 -4.98 -3.84 -0.83
CA PHE A 344 -4.38 -3.35 0.41
C PHE A 344 -4.55 -4.33 1.58
N LEU A 345 -5.67 -5.03 1.62
CA LEU A 345 -6.00 -6.02 2.64
C LEU A 345 -5.41 -7.42 2.35
N GLY A 346 -4.73 -7.61 1.22
CA GLY A 346 -4.16 -8.90 0.81
C GLY A 346 -5.20 -9.91 0.31
N ILE A 347 -6.43 -9.46 0.00
CA ILE A 347 -7.48 -10.29 -0.60
C ILE A 347 -7.30 -10.29 -2.11
N ALA A 348 -7.19 -11.47 -2.70
CA ALA A 348 -6.91 -11.62 -4.13
C ALA A 348 -8.04 -11.04 -5.00
N THR A 349 -7.67 -10.21 -5.97
CA THR A 349 -8.55 -9.59 -6.97
C THR A 349 -7.70 -9.12 -8.15
N PRO A 350 -8.25 -9.00 -9.38
CA PRO A 350 -7.52 -8.38 -10.49
C PRO A 350 -7.02 -6.98 -10.11
N LYS A 351 -5.72 -6.71 -10.31
CA LYS A 351 -5.14 -5.39 -10.00
C LYS A 351 -5.85 -4.31 -10.82
N PRO A 352 -6.53 -3.33 -10.19
CA PRO A 352 -7.06 -2.19 -10.92
C PRO A 352 -5.91 -1.31 -11.42
N LEU A 353 -5.86 -1.05 -12.72
CA LEU A 353 -4.77 -0.33 -13.38
C LEU A 353 -5.15 1.11 -13.67
N ALA A 354 -6.38 1.32 -14.19
CA ALA A 354 -6.86 2.62 -14.59
C ALA A 354 -8.39 2.75 -14.51
N LEU A 355 -8.83 3.97 -14.27
CA LEU A 355 -10.22 4.41 -14.26
C LEU A 355 -10.37 5.64 -15.15
N LEU A 356 -11.44 5.69 -15.94
CA LEU A 356 -11.88 6.89 -16.66
C LEU A 356 -13.38 7.08 -16.44
N GLU A 357 -13.76 8.25 -15.92
CA GLU A 357 -15.14 8.73 -15.92
C GLU A 357 -15.24 9.90 -16.88
N GLN A 358 -15.95 9.75 -17.97
CA GLN A 358 -16.23 10.86 -18.90
C GLN A 358 -17.34 11.74 -18.34
N ARG A 359 -17.21 13.05 -18.52
CA ARG A 359 -18.24 14.05 -18.20
C ARG A 359 -18.44 14.98 -19.39
N PHE A 360 -19.68 15.31 -19.66
CA PHE A 360 -20.05 16.31 -20.65
C PHE A 360 -20.83 17.42 -19.94
N ILE A 361 -20.28 18.65 -19.93
CA ILE A 361 -20.84 19.82 -19.21
C ILE A 361 -21.14 19.46 -17.73
N GLY A 362 -20.18 18.78 -17.06
CA GLY A 362 -20.36 18.33 -15.67
C GLY A 362 -21.27 17.10 -15.47
N LEU A 363 -21.96 16.67 -16.51
CA LEU A 363 -22.87 15.55 -16.50
C LEU A 363 -22.14 14.25 -16.80
N ARG A 364 -22.44 13.19 -16.03
CA ARG A 364 -21.79 11.89 -16.16
C ARG A 364 -22.05 11.21 -17.48
N GLY A 365 -20.97 10.82 -18.15
CA GLY A 365 -20.96 10.00 -19.35
C GLY A 365 -20.67 8.52 -19.06
N LYS A 366 -20.06 7.86 -20.04
CA LYS A 366 -19.54 6.50 -19.87
C LYS A 366 -18.42 6.48 -18.83
N ALA A 367 -18.25 5.35 -18.16
CA ALA A 367 -17.11 5.13 -17.28
C ALA A 367 -16.44 3.79 -17.61
N TYR A 368 -15.11 3.73 -17.45
CA TYR A 368 -14.30 2.57 -17.77
C TYR A 368 -13.43 2.21 -16.58
N LEU A 369 -13.36 0.92 -16.31
CA LEU A 369 -12.39 0.34 -15.37
C LEU A 369 -11.51 -0.62 -16.15
N VAL A 370 -10.20 -0.46 -16.07
CA VAL A 370 -9.19 -1.34 -16.64
C VAL A 370 -8.52 -2.11 -15.53
N THR A 371 -8.50 -3.44 -15.62
CA THR A 371 -7.83 -4.31 -14.67
C THR A 371 -6.89 -5.27 -15.40
N GLU A 372 -6.00 -5.91 -14.66
CA GLU A 372 -5.30 -7.08 -15.16
C GLU A 372 -6.31 -8.18 -15.50
N TYR A 373 -5.96 -9.00 -16.49
CA TYR A 373 -6.68 -10.26 -16.76
C TYR A 373 -6.16 -11.34 -15.82
N LEU A 374 -7.05 -12.05 -15.16
CA LEU A 374 -6.72 -13.24 -14.40
C LEU A 374 -6.95 -14.48 -15.28
N PRO A 375 -5.90 -15.18 -15.69
CA PRO A 375 -6.05 -16.48 -16.34
C PRO A 375 -6.48 -17.52 -15.29
N GLY A 376 -7.34 -18.43 -15.68
CA GLY A 376 -7.79 -19.55 -14.84
C GLY A 376 -9.30 -19.73 -14.85
N PRO A 377 -9.79 -20.87 -14.33
CA PRO A 377 -11.20 -21.18 -14.24
C PRO A 377 -11.87 -20.46 -13.06
N ASP A 378 -13.17 -20.23 -13.17
CA ASP A 378 -13.97 -19.90 -12.00
C ASP A 378 -14.20 -21.14 -11.11
N ILE A 379 -14.71 -20.95 -9.89
CA ILE A 379 -14.87 -22.04 -8.94
C ILE A 379 -15.90 -23.08 -9.38
N ILE A 380 -16.87 -22.72 -10.22
CA ILE A 380 -17.87 -23.66 -10.74
C ILE A 380 -17.19 -24.61 -11.71
N GLU A 381 -16.44 -24.07 -12.65
CA GLU A 381 -15.66 -24.85 -13.60
C GLU A 381 -14.61 -25.70 -12.89
N ARG A 382 -13.88 -25.10 -11.95
CA ARG A 382 -12.81 -25.77 -11.19
C ARG A 382 -13.32 -26.92 -10.34
N PHE A 383 -14.47 -26.76 -9.68
CA PHE A 383 -15.04 -27.76 -8.80
C PHE A 383 -16.04 -28.72 -9.51
N ALA A 384 -16.32 -28.50 -10.80
CA ALA A 384 -17.24 -29.36 -11.55
C ALA A 384 -16.94 -30.86 -11.43
N PRO A 385 -15.67 -31.34 -11.50
CA PRO A 385 -15.35 -32.76 -11.35
C PRO A 385 -15.69 -33.37 -10.00
N TYR A 386 -15.78 -32.52 -8.95
CA TYR A 386 -15.89 -32.95 -7.55
C TYR A 386 -17.32 -32.83 -6.99
N VAL A 387 -18.29 -32.38 -7.81
CA VAL A 387 -19.67 -32.15 -7.34
C VAL A 387 -20.29 -33.43 -6.74
N ALA A 388 -20.10 -34.57 -7.38
CA ALA A 388 -20.69 -35.85 -6.96
C ALA A 388 -19.90 -36.51 -5.82
N SER A 389 -18.56 -36.44 -5.83
CA SER A 389 -17.69 -37.12 -4.88
C SER A 389 -17.39 -36.32 -3.62
N GLY A 390 -17.32 -35.00 -3.77
CA GLY A 390 -16.85 -34.10 -2.70
C GLY A 390 -15.33 -34.09 -2.50
N ASP A 391 -14.55 -34.79 -3.34
CA ASP A 391 -13.10 -34.96 -3.18
C ASP A 391 -12.32 -33.79 -3.78
N ALA A 392 -12.78 -32.55 -3.56
CA ALA A 392 -12.06 -31.36 -4.03
C ALA A 392 -10.66 -31.26 -3.37
N PRO A 393 -9.64 -30.73 -4.10
CA PRO A 393 -8.29 -30.63 -3.56
C PRO A 393 -8.24 -29.82 -2.26
N GLU A 394 -7.60 -30.38 -1.22
CA GLU A 394 -7.55 -29.78 0.11
C GLU A 394 -6.89 -28.39 0.08
N SER A 395 -5.86 -28.18 -0.74
CA SER A 395 -5.22 -26.86 -0.90
C SER A 395 -6.19 -25.78 -1.39
N GLU A 396 -7.11 -26.16 -2.29
CA GLU A 396 -8.13 -25.23 -2.84
C GLU A 396 -9.24 -24.97 -1.83
N LEU A 397 -9.59 -25.98 -1.02
CA LEU A 397 -10.55 -25.84 0.09
C LEU A 397 -9.98 -24.95 1.20
N VAL A 398 -8.72 -25.12 1.57
CA VAL A 398 -8.02 -24.26 2.53
C VAL A 398 -7.97 -22.81 2.04
N ALA A 399 -7.61 -22.60 0.76
CA ALA A 399 -7.61 -21.26 0.17
C ALA A 399 -9.01 -20.62 0.16
N LEU A 400 -10.07 -21.43 0.01
CA LEU A 400 -11.46 -20.96 0.10
C LEU A 400 -11.84 -20.56 1.52
N ASP A 401 -11.45 -21.35 2.52
CA ASP A 401 -11.63 -21.02 3.94
C ASP A 401 -10.92 -19.70 4.27
N GLU A 402 -9.69 -19.52 3.80
CA GLU A 402 -8.92 -18.29 3.99
C GLU A 402 -9.64 -17.07 3.39
N LEU A 403 -10.18 -17.19 2.17
CA LEU A 403 -10.95 -16.12 1.56
C LEU A 403 -12.15 -15.72 2.43
N PHE A 404 -12.96 -16.70 2.87
CA PHE A 404 -14.12 -16.42 3.72
C PHE A 404 -13.72 -15.86 5.08
N GLN A 405 -12.65 -16.36 5.70
CA GLN A 405 -12.10 -15.82 6.95
C GLN A 405 -11.60 -14.37 6.79
N GLN A 406 -10.95 -14.06 5.67
CA GLN A 406 -10.53 -12.69 5.37
C GLN A 406 -11.74 -11.76 5.21
N MET A 407 -12.80 -12.19 4.49
CA MET A 407 -14.04 -11.42 4.35
C MET A 407 -14.69 -11.15 5.72
N ILE A 408 -14.71 -12.14 6.61
CA ILE A 408 -15.26 -12.00 7.98
C ILE A 408 -14.43 -11.01 8.79
N ARG A 409 -13.11 -11.20 8.83
CA ARG A 409 -12.18 -10.35 9.58
C ARG A 409 -12.27 -8.87 9.18
N GLU A 410 -12.39 -8.63 7.88
CA GLU A 410 -12.47 -7.27 7.33
C GLU A 410 -13.91 -6.72 7.27
N ARG A 411 -14.91 -7.54 7.67
CA ARG A 411 -16.35 -7.24 7.53
C ARG A 411 -16.72 -6.80 6.12
N ILE A 412 -16.26 -7.57 5.13
CA ILE A 412 -16.52 -7.32 3.72
C ILE A 412 -17.60 -8.27 3.23
N SER A 413 -18.65 -7.74 2.60
CA SER A 413 -19.58 -8.51 1.77
C SER A 413 -19.35 -8.19 0.30
N HIS A 414 -19.45 -9.21 -0.55
CA HIS A 414 -19.31 -9.04 -1.99
C HIS A 414 -20.58 -8.47 -2.64
N GLY A 415 -21.75 -8.79 -2.07
CA GLY A 415 -23.06 -8.36 -2.57
C GLY A 415 -23.58 -9.13 -3.79
N ASP A 416 -22.70 -9.86 -4.51
CA ASP A 416 -23.03 -10.75 -5.63
C ASP A 416 -22.10 -11.98 -5.66
N LEU A 417 -21.92 -12.64 -4.52
CA LEU A 417 -20.99 -13.77 -4.38
C LEU A 417 -21.56 -15.04 -5.04
N LYS A 418 -21.48 -15.10 -6.36
CA LYS A 418 -21.74 -16.30 -7.16
C LYS A 418 -20.44 -16.92 -7.63
N GLY A 419 -20.44 -18.21 -7.95
CA GLY A 419 -19.23 -18.93 -8.32
C GLY A 419 -18.46 -18.33 -9.51
N HIS A 420 -19.17 -17.80 -10.51
CA HIS A 420 -18.55 -17.08 -11.62
C HIS A 420 -17.81 -15.77 -11.24
N ASN A 421 -17.89 -15.34 -10.00
CA ASN A 421 -17.16 -14.19 -9.49
C ASN A 421 -15.97 -14.58 -8.60
N VAL A 422 -15.63 -15.88 -8.52
CA VAL A 422 -14.54 -16.43 -7.71
C VAL A 422 -13.62 -17.24 -8.61
N PHE A 423 -12.40 -16.75 -8.88
CA PHE A 423 -11.45 -17.32 -9.84
C PHE A 423 -10.24 -17.92 -9.15
N TRP A 424 -9.78 -19.07 -9.61
CA TRP A 424 -8.53 -19.67 -9.16
C TRP A 424 -7.34 -19.04 -9.88
N HIS A 425 -6.44 -18.43 -9.13
CA HIS A 425 -5.25 -17.79 -9.67
C HIS A 425 -4.11 -17.75 -8.64
N GLN A 426 -2.92 -18.21 -9.02
CA GLN A 426 -1.73 -18.21 -8.15
C GLN A 426 -2.00 -18.80 -6.75
N ASP A 427 -2.59 -20.00 -6.74
CA ASP A 427 -2.94 -20.76 -5.53
C ASP A 427 -3.87 -20.03 -4.55
N ARG A 428 -4.70 -19.11 -5.05
CA ARG A 428 -5.69 -18.34 -4.27
C ARG A 428 -6.99 -18.19 -5.03
N TRP A 429 -8.07 -17.97 -4.29
CA TRP A 429 -9.36 -17.56 -4.85
C TRP A 429 -9.45 -16.06 -4.91
N ALA A 430 -9.56 -15.51 -6.10
CA ALA A 430 -9.66 -14.09 -6.39
C ALA A 430 -11.11 -13.67 -6.65
N LEU A 431 -11.53 -12.55 -6.06
CA LEU A 431 -12.86 -11.96 -6.27
C LEU A 431 -12.86 -11.00 -7.46
N ILE A 432 -13.85 -11.13 -8.33
CA ILE A 432 -14.10 -10.20 -9.44
C ILE A 432 -15.51 -9.59 -9.33
N ASP A 433 -15.79 -8.56 -10.13
CA ASP A 433 -17.11 -7.87 -10.17
C ASP A 433 -17.52 -7.22 -8.84
N LEU A 434 -16.72 -6.29 -8.38
CA LEU A 434 -16.85 -5.64 -7.07
C LEU A 434 -17.90 -4.51 -7.00
N ASP A 435 -18.83 -4.46 -7.98
CA ASP A 435 -19.82 -3.37 -8.13
C ASP A 435 -20.77 -3.22 -6.92
N ALA A 436 -20.99 -4.29 -6.18
CA ALA A 436 -21.89 -4.34 -5.02
C ALA A 436 -21.15 -4.58 -3.70
N MET A 437 -19.80 -4.67 -3.74
CA MET A 437 -19.00 -4.93 -2.56
C MET A 437 -19.13 -3.82 -1.52
N CYS A 438 -19.10 -4.18 -0.24
CA CYS A 438 -19.20 -3.24 0.86
C CYS A 438 -18.39 -3.70 2.06
N GLN A 439 -17.63 -2.77 2.66
CA GLN A 439 -17.06 -2.96 4.00
C GLN A 439 -18.01 -2.36 5.03
N HIS A 440 -18.41 -3.14 6.02
CA HIS A 440 -19.40 -2.78 7.02
C HIS A 440 -18.78 -2.21 8.29
N SER A 441 -19.38 -1.15 8.82
CA SER A 441 -18.95 -0.55 10.09
C SER A 441 -19.52 -1.30 11.30
N SER A 442 -20.69 -1.95 11.18
CA SER A 442 -21.31 -2.71 12.26
C SER A 442 -21.36 -4.20 11.99
N GLN A 443 -21.23 -5.01 13.05
CA GLN A 443 -21.29 -6.46 12.98
C GLN A 443 -22.65 -6.97 12.48
N SER A 444 -23.76 -6.36 12.91
CA SER A 444 -25.10 -6.80 12.51
C SER A 444 -25.38 -6.58 11.02
N SER A 445 -24.96 -5.42 10.48
CA SER A 445 -25.06 -5.14 9.05
C SER A 445 -24.20 -6.11 8.22
N PHE A 446 -23.00 -6.39 8.70
CA PHE A 446 -22.11 -7.36 8.08
C PHE A 446 -22.70 -8.76 8.09
N ALA A 447 -23.12 -9.28 9.26
CA ALA A 447 -23.67 -10.63 9.39
C ALA A 447 -24.85 -10.88 8.44
N THR A 448 -25.75 -9.90 8.33
CA THR A 448 -26.89 -9.97 7.40
C THR A 448 -26.45 -10.04 5.93
N ALA A 449 -25.48 -9.22 5.54
CA ALA A 449 -24.97 -9.19 4.17
C ALA A 449 -24.16 -10.43 3.82
N PHE A 450 -23.29 -10.88 4.73
CA PHE A 450 -22.46 -12.07 4.57
C PHE A 450 -23.30 -13.35 4.48
N ALA A 451 -24.37 -13.48 5.30
CA ALA A 451 -25.28 -14.62 5.22
C ALA A 451 -25.96 -14.70 3.84
N ARG A 452 -26.29 -13.56 3.22
CA ARG A 452 -26.83 -13.52 1.84
C ARG A 452 -25.79 -13.94 0.80
N ASP A 453 -24.54 -13.47 0.94
CA ASP A 453 -23.43 -13.84 0.07
C ASP A 453 -23.15 -15.34 0.17
N ARG A 454 -23.03 -15.88 1.39
CA ARG A 454 -22.84 -17.32 1.62
C ARG A 454 -23.99 -18.14 1.01
N ALA A 455 -25.23 -17.77 1.25
CA ALA A 455 -26.39 -18.45 0.70
C ALA A 455 -26.41 -18.37 -0.84
N ARG A 456 -25.94 -17.26 -1.43
CA ARG A 456 -25.81 -17.13 -2.88
C ARG A 456 -24.69 -18.01 -3.44
N PHE A 457 -23.57 -18.08 -2.75
CA PHE A 457 -22.45 -18.92 -3.10
C PHE A 457 -22.83 -20.40 -3.05
N MET A 458 -23.51 -20.87 -2.00
CA MET A 458 -23.93 -22.25 -1.84
C MET A 458 -24.92 -22.71 -2.91
N ARG A 459 -25.70 -21.82 -3.51
CA ARG A 459 -26.64 -22.15 -4.61
C ARG A 459 -25.99 -22.52 -5.93
N ASN A 460 -24.65 -22.45 -6.05
CA ASN A 460 -23.95 -22.86 -7.27
C ASN A 460 -23.95 -24.38 -7.46
N TRP A 461 -24.21 -25.16 -6.41
CA TRP A 461 -24.22 -26.61 -6.44
C TRP A 461 -25.55 -27.18 -5.91
N PRO A 462 -25.99 -28.35 -6.41
CA PRO A 462 -27.19 -29.03 -5.91
C PRO A 462 -27.05 -29.32 -4.39
N ALA A 463 -28.11 -29.04 -3.63
CA ALA A 463 -28.08 -29.17 -2.18
C ALA A 463 -27.81 -30.61 -1.67
N ASP A 464 -28.14 -31.61 -2.50
CA ASP A 464 -27.92 -33.02 -2.24
C ASP A 464 -26.54 -33.51 -2.72
N SER A 465 -25.74 -32.67 -3.38
CA SER A 465 -24.40 -33.07 -3.83
C SER A 465 -23.40 -33.17 -2.66
N ALA A 466 -22.44 -34.09 -2.78
CA ALA A 466 -21.40 -34.27 -1.78
C ALA A 466 -20.55 -33.01 -1.59
N LEU A 467 -20.22 -32.30 -2.67
CA LEU A 467 -19.49 -31.05 -2.60
C LEU A 467 -20.28 -29.97 -1.83
N HIS A 468 -21.60 -29.82 -2.06
CA HIS A 468 -22.40 -28.86 -1.31
C HIS A 468 -22.41 -29.18 0.19
N GLN A 469 -22.56 -30.46 0.56
CA GLN A 469 -22.54 -30.89 1.96
C GLN A 469 -21.20 -30.62 2.61
N LEU A 470 -20.08 -30.89 1.92
CA LEU A 470 -18.73 -30.57 2.38
C LEU A 470 -18.57 -29.06 2.63
N LEU A 471 -18.94 -28.23 1.67
CA LEU A 471 -18.82 -26.77 1.78
C LEU A 471 -19.76 -26.19 2.83
N GLU A 472 -20.97 -26.77 3.01
CA GLU A 472 -21.91 -26.32 4.07
C GLU A 472 -21.38 -26.54 5.49
N GLN A 473 -20.61 -27.63 5.70
CA GLN A 473 -19.96 -27.95 6.96
C GLN A 473 -18.71 -27.11 7.19
N ARG A 474 -17.96 -26.82 6.13
CA ARG A 474 -16.64 -26.19 6.20
C ARG A 474 -16.69 -24.66 6.25
N LEU A 475 -17.53 -24.04 5.40
CA LEU A 475 -17.55 -22.60 5.29
C LEU A 475 -18.19 -21.93 6.51
N PRO A 476 -17.55 -20.88 7.06
CA PRO A 476 -18.01 -20.26 8.31
C PRO A 476 -19.37 -19.60 8.16
N LYS A 477 -20.12 -19.59 9.26
CA LYS A 477 -21.37 -18.86 9.47
C LYS A 477 -21.12 -17.73 10.47
N VAL A 478 -21.70 -16.56 10.26
CA VAL A 478 -21.56 -15.37 11.12
C VAL A 478 -22.92 -14.96 11.66
#